data_c2330ac67a8a6b622915d6ad662491a6
#
_entry.id   c2330ac67a8a6b622915d6ad662491a6
#
_cell.length_a   1.000
_cell.length_b   1.000
_cell.length_c   1.000
_cell.angle_alpha   90.00
_cell.angle_beta   90.00
_cell.angle_gamma   90.00
#
_symmetry.space_group_name_H-M   'P 1'
#
loop_
_entity.id
_entity.type
_entity.pdbx_description
1 polymer ?
#
loop_
_entity_poly.entity_id
_entity_poly.type
_entity_poly.pdbx_seq_one_letter_code
_entity_poly.pdbx_strand_id
1 'polypeptide(L)'
;MKRIGFWSITLIAILVVLCCATTALACTVVAVGKEASADGSTMVTHSCDGWYDHRVVVVPGGTHAEGEMVDIYRDPCQDTMVTPEKFGEVPQVAETYTYFNVAYPFMNEKGVLIGEHTWTGIDDVYNPEGMFVIANLEMLGLQRGSTAREVVQIMGDLAEQYGYGDGGEMLAVTDANEIWIFEIVGPGMLWKPESGEPGAHWAARRLADDEVFVGANRSRLGVIDFNDTENFMWSEGITDLPEQMGWWSEGEDFDFSKIFDSDRTGQFGSSRREWRAFDLLAPSLELPVIDGGSQYDFSIKPDEKVTMDDLFTIYNDHLEGTPYDQTVGVAAGPYGNPNRNSIKSDQIPESAQGYGFERKIAIHTCSYVFIGQARGWLPAEIGTKLWYGADDPSTTCYVPIYAGVTEVPEAWSIGDRRAFDQDSAWWAFNFVNNWAQLRWDAMYEEIHAERAKYMDQFMAEEADIDAEAAKLYEESPEKAAAFLTEYTNNAMNTVYEGWWDFAWRLVGKYYDGLCLEEDGSRTTLGMTNPDFVAASGIGETMIADMEAIYGTTTEEEAPAEEAPAEEAPAATEAPAEE
;
A
#
# COMPACT_ATOMS: atom_id res chain seq x y z
N MET A 1 -39.75 38.60 -17.14
CA MET A 1 -38.51 37.87 -17.45
C MET A 1 -37.56 38.08 -16.27
N LYS A 2 -37.44 37.05 -15.42
CA LYS A 2 -36.66 37.07 -14.18
C LYS A 2 -35.21 36.76 -14.51
N ARG A 3 -34.30 37.62 -14.11
CA ARG A 3 -32.85 37.38 -14.06
C ARG A 3 -32.61 36.28 -13.03
N ILE A 4 -32.47 35.04 -13.48
CA ILE A 4 -31.91 33.96 -12.66
C ILE A 4 -30.39 34.14 -12.74
N GLY A 5 -29.81 34.39 -11.60
CA GLY A 5 -28.54 35.05 -11.51
C GLY A 5 -27.37 34.14 -11.75
N PHE A 6 -26.37 34.76 -12.31
CA PHE A 6 -24.97 34.34 -12.43
C PHE A 6 -24.38 33.74 -11.12
N TRP A 7 -24.95 34.11 -10.00
CA TRP A 7 -24.58 33.62 -8.66
C TRP A 7 -24.93 32.14 -8.37
N SER A 8 -25.93 31.60 -9.07
CA SER A 8 -26.33 30.19 -8.85
C SER A 8 -25.38 29.20 -9.56
N ILE A 9 -24.77 29.61 -10.67
CA ILE A 9 -23.84 28.78 -11.42
C ILE A 9 -22.47 28.78 -10.70
N THR A 10 -22.06 29.93 -10.17
CA THR A 10 -20.82 30.05 -9.37
C THR A 10 -20.94 29.27 -8.06
N LEU A 11 -22.09 29.24 -7.41
CA LEU A 11 -22.29 28.47 -6.18
C LEU A 11 -22.29 26.96 -6.43
N ILE A 12 -22.81 26.51 -7.59
CA ILE A 12 -22.78 25.09 -7.99
C ILE A 12 -21.35 24.68 -8.37
N ALA A 13 -20.59 25.53 -9.06
CA ALA A 13 -19.18 25.28 -9.36
C ALA A 13 -18.31 25.22 -8.09
N ILE A 14 -18.54 26.13 -7.13
CA ILE A 14 -17.85 26.11 -5.81
C ILE A 14 -18.30 24.89 -4.98
N LEU A 15 -19.56 24.43 -5.09
CA LEU A 15 -20.02 23.21 -4.39
C LEU A 15 -19.45 21.93 -5.03
N VAL A 16 -19.22 21.91 -6.33
CA VAL A 16 -18.57 20.79 -7.03
C VAL A 16 -17.07 20.75 -6.69
N VAL A 17 -16.39 21.90 -6.61
CA VAL A 17 -14.97 21.97 -6.19
C VAL A 17 -14.81 21.64 -4.70
N LEU A 18 -15.79 21.95 -3.84
CA LEU A 18 -15.78 21.57 -2.41
C LEU A 18 -16.17 20.11 -2.14
N CYS A 19 -16.77 19.40 -3.11
CA CYS A 19 -17.00 17.96 -3.02
C CYS A 19 -15.81 17.11 -3.52
N CYS A 20 -14.83 17.72 -4.17
CA CYS A 20 -13.57 17.06 -4.60
C CYS A 20 -12.41 17.27 -3.63
N ALA A 21 -12.65 17.82 -2.43
CA ALA A 21 -11.74 17.61 -1.30
C ALA A 21 -11.96 16.18 -0.74
N THR A 22 -11.80 15.18 -1.60
CA THR A 22 -11.56 13.82 -1.16
C THR A 22 -10.26 13.87 -0.36
N THR A 23 -10.30 13.44 0.87
CA THR A 23 -9.09 13.04 1.62
C THR A 23 -8.16 12.35 0.64
N ALA A 24 -6.98 12.92 0.41
CA ALA A 24 -5.98 12.33 -0.47
C ALA A 24 -5.78 10.89 -0.01
N LEU A 25 -6.27 9.96 -0.80
CA LEU A 25 -6.12 8.53 -0.58
C LEU A 25 -4.64 8.24 -0.89
N ALA A 26 -3.94 7.61 0.01
CA ALA A 26 -2.50 7.77 0.10
C ALA A 26 -1.79 6.43 -0.01
N CYS A 27 -1.35 6.07 -1.21
CA CYS A 27 -0.56 4.88 -1.51
C CYS A 27 0.89 4.99 -0.96
N THR A 28 1.55 3.86 -0.75
CA THR A 28 2.96 3.78 -0.33
C THR A 28 3.68 2.77 -1.20
N VAL A 29 4.85 3.14 -1.68
CA VAL A 29 5.73 2.31 -2.51
C VAL A 29 7.11 2.23 -1.87
N VAL A 30 7.67 1.03 -1.79
CA VAL A 30 9.07 0.76 -1.48
C VAL A 30 9.67 0.01 -2.65
N ALA A 31 10.83 0.45 -3.13
CA ALA A 31 11.56 -0.26 -4.19
C ALA A 31 12.99 -0.57 -3.71
N VAL A 32 13.47 -1.78 -4.02
CA VAL A 32 14.75 -2.30 -3.55
C VAL A 32 15.56 -2.76 -4.73
N GLY A 33 16.73 -2.14 -4.93
CA GLY A 33 17.68 -2.53 -5.97
C GLY A 33 18.25 -3.93 -5.74
N LYS A 34 18.61 -4.63 -6.81
CA LYS A 34 19.04 -6.04 -6.76
C LYS A 34 20.29 -6.29 -5.90
N GLU A 35 21.15 -5.28 -5.74
CA GLU A 35 22.30 -5.36 -4.85
C GLU A 35 21.98 -4.92 -3.43
N ALA A 36 20.83 -4.26 -3.19
CA ALA A 36 20.31 -3.97 -1.87
C ALA A 36 19.51 -5.14 -1.30
N SER A 37 18.96 -6.02 -2.13
CA SER A 37 18.18 -7.16 -1.69
C SER A 37 19.06 -8.33 -1.20
N ALA A 38 18.48 -9.18 -0.35
CA ALA A 38 19.19 -10.31 0.28
C ALA A 38 19.48 -11.45 -0.71
N ASP A 39 18.64 -11.65 -1.71
CA ASP A 39 18.72 -12.74 -2.67
C ASP A 39 19.18 -12.31 -4.07
N GLY A 40 19.33 -11.00 -4.32
CA GLY A 40 19.76 -10.46 -5.61
C GLY A 40 18.63 -10.19 -6.60
N SER A 41 17.37 -10.32 -6.19
CA SER A 41 16.21 -9.87 -6.95
C SER A 41 16.00 -8.37 -6.81
N THR A 42 15.29 -7.75 -7.74
CA THR A 42 14.66 -6.46 -7.52
C THR A 42 13.32 -6.65 -6.82
N MET A 43 12.92 -5.70 -5.97
CA MET A 43 11.64 -5.76 -5.27
C MET A 43 10.90 -4.44 -5.41
N VAL A 44 9.57 -4.50 -5.50
CA VAL A 44 8.69 -3.34 -5.50
C VAL A 44 7.42 -3.65 -4.75
N THR A 45 6.91 -2.67 -4.02
CA THR A 45 5.68 -2.81 -3.24
C THR A 45 4.66 -1.77 -3.65
N HIS A 46 3.41 -2.00 -3.31
CA HIS A 46 2.35 -1.01 -3.42
C HIS A 46 1.27 -1.29 -2.38
N SER A 47 0.85 -0.28 -1.61
CA SER A 47 -0.43 -0.28 -0.91
C SER A 47 -1.38 0.69 -1.59
N CYS A 48 -2.54 0.22 -2.01
CA CYS A 48 -3.57 1.03 -2.64
C CYS A 48 -4.57 1.49 -1.58
N ASP A 49 -4.32 2.68 -1.02
CA ASP A 49 -5.03 3.15 0.16
C ASP A 49 -6.26 3.96 -0.21
N GLY A 50 -7.43 3.37 -0.04
CA GLY A 50 -8.70 4.04 -0.33
C GLY A 50 -9.79 3.13 -0.86
N TRP A 51 -10.70 3.71 -1.66
CA TRP A 51 -11.92 3.05 -2.15
C TRP A 51 -11.76 2.60 -3.61
N TYR A 52 -10.66 1.90 -3.90
CA TYR A 52 -10.30 1.46 -5.24
C TYR A 52 -10.78 0.04 -5.54
N ASP A 53 -10.71 -0.35 -6.80
CA ASP A 53 -11.05 -1.70 -7.25
C ASP A 53 -10.02 -2.71 -6.72
N HIS A 54 -10.49 -3.73 -6.03
CA HIS A 54 -9.69 -4.79 -5.42
C HIS A 54 -9.74 -6.10 -6.22
N ARG A 55 -10.54 -6.15 -7.28
CA ARG A 55 -10.77 -7.37 -8.08
C ARG A 55 -9.56 -7.63 -8.96
N VAL A 56 -8.88 -8.75 -8.70
CA VAL A 56 -7.75 -9.18 -9.53
C VAL A 56 -8.27 -9.86 -10.78
N VAL A 57 -7.84 -9.39 -11.94
CA VAL A 57 -8.23 -9.95 -13.25
C VAL A 57 -6.98 -10.20 -14.08
N VAL A 58 -6.84 -11.42 -14.60
CA VAL A 58 -5.81 -11.73 -15.61
C VAL A 58 -6.38 -11.39 -16.99
N VAL A 59 -5.74 -10.46 -17.67
CA VAL A 59 -6.11 -10.06 -19.04
C VAL A 59 -5.14 -10.73 -20.01
N PRO A 60 -5.62 -11.69 -20.83
CA PRO A 60 -4.73 -12.42 -21.71
C PRO A 60 -4.17 -11.55 -22.81
N GLY A 61 -2.89 -11.72 -23.12
CA GLY A 61 -2.25 -11.19 -24.32
C GLY A 61 -2.74 -11.89 -25.59
N GLY A 62 -2.32 -11.38 -26.73
CA GLY A 62 -2.70 -11.98 -28.02
C GLY A 62 -2.16 -11.26 -29.24
N THR A 63 -2.53 -11.77 -30.41
CA THR A 63 -2.26 -11.15 -31.70
C THR A 63 -3.44 -10.34 -32.19
N HIS A 64 -3.16 -9.17 -32.73
CA HIS A 64 -4.13 -8.18 -33.18
C HIS A 64 -4.04 -7.90 -34.67
N ALA A 65 -5.17 -7.60 -35.29
CA ALA A 65 -5.22 -7.27 -36.70
C ALA A 65 -4.63 -5.87 -36.99
N GLU A 66 -4.09 -5.68 -38.18
CA GLU A 66 -3.65 -4.34 -38.61
C GLU A 66 -4.81 -3.34 -38.59
N GLY A 67 -4.62 -2.21 -37.91
CA GLY A 67 -5.62 -1.17 -37.73
C GLY A 67 -6.63 -1.43 -36.62
N GLU A 68 -6.45 -2.45 -35.81
CA GLU A 68 -7.23 -2.66 -34.57
C GLU A 68 -6.97 -1.52 -33.60
N MET A 69 -8.00 -1.12 -32.86
CA MET A 69 -7.97 0.00 -31.91
C MET A 69 -8.24 -0.50 -30.50
N VAL A 70 -7.64 0.15 -29.52
CA VAL A 70 -7.92 -0.04 -28.08
C VAL A 70 -8.78 1.11 -27.59
N ASP A 71 -9.88 0.77 -26.95
CA ASP A 71 -10.75 1.74 -26.30
C ASP A 71 -10.11 2.26 -25.01
N ILE A 72 -10.09 3.58 -24.86
CA ILE A 72 -9.60 4.25 -23.64
C ILE A 72 -10.79 4.79 -22.86
N TYR A 73 -10.81 4.48 -21.58
CA TYR A 73 -11.89 4.84 -20.66
C TYR A 73 -11.36 5.76 -19.58
N ARG A 74 -12.20 6.71 -19.12
CA ARG A 74 -11.98 7.47 -17.89
C ARG A 74 -12.26 6.56 -16.70
N ASP A 75 -11.44 6.68 -15.68
CA ASP A 75 -11.54 5.92 -14.43
C ASP A 75 -11.73 4.40 -14.65
N PRO A 76 -10.84 3.75 -15.43
CA PRO A 76 -11.09 2.41 -15.95
C PRO A 76 -11.22 1.34 -14.86
N CYS A 77 -10.57 1.52 -13.70
CA CYS A 77 -10.52 0.51 -12.65
C CYS A 77 -10.54 1.08 -11.22
N GLN A 78 -10.74 2.38 -11.07
CA GLN A 78 -10.60 3.03 -9.76
C GLN A 78 -11.80 2.87 -8.83
N ASP A 79 -12.98 2.55 -9.38
CA ASP A 79 -14.18 2.29 -8.57
C ASP A 79 -15.00 1.17 -9.20
N THR A 80 -15.30 0.13 -8.44
CA THR A 80 -16.20 -0.98 -8.85
C THR A 80 -17.60 -0.50 -9.22
N MET A 81 -17.92 0.73 -8.90
CA MET A 81 -19.26 1.35 -8.95
C MET A 81 -19.47 2.23 -10.15
N VAL A 82 -18.42 2.72 -10.75
CA VAL A 82 -18.48 3.59 -11.91
C VAL A 82 -18.45 2.71 -13.15
N THR A 83 -19.43 2.90 -14.05
CA THR A 83 -19.31 2.35 -15.39
C THR A 83 -18.35 3.25 -16.15
N PRO A 84 -17.19 2.75 -16.57
CA PRO A 84 -16.22 3.58 -17.27
C PRO A 84 -16.82 4.19 -18.54
N GLU A 85 -16.60 5.48 -18.75
CA GLU A 85 -17.01 6.16 -19.97
C GLU A 85 -15.88 6.10 -20.99
N LYS A 86 -16.19 5.63 -22.22
CA LYS A 86 -15.21 5.64 -23.30
C LYS A 86 -14.85 7.09 -23.63
N PHE A 87 -13.57 7.42 -23.48
CA PHE A 87 -13.04 8.75 -23.75
C PHE A 87 -12.40 8.87 -25.14
N GLY A 88 -11.73 7.81 -25.60
CA GLY A 88 -11.04 7.79 -26.87
C GLY A 88 -10.65 6.39 -27.32
N GLU A 89 -9.76 6.32 -28.29
CA GLU A 89 -9.16 5.07 -28.76
C GLU A 89 -7.77 5.33 -29.31
N VAL A 90 -6.88 4.35 -29.19
CA VAL A 90 -5.51 4.38 -29.73
C VAL A 90 -5.23 3.12 -30.55
N PRO A 91 -4.30 3.15 -31.52
CA PRO A 91 -3.91 1.97 -32.28
C PRO A 91 -3.39 0.86 -31.36
N GLN A 92 -3.84 -0.38 -31.60
CA GLN A 92 -3.28 -1.55 -30.93
C GLN A 92 -1.99 -2.00 -31.64
N VAL A 93 -1.07 -2.57 -30.86
CA VAL A 93 0.13 -3.21 -31.39
C VAL A 93 -0.18 -4.63 -31.89
N ALA A 94 0.69 -5.19 -32.77
CA ALA A 94 0.44 -6.49 -33.38
C ALA A 94 0.39 -7.65 -32.36
N GLU A 95 1.13 -7.54 -31.27
CA GLU A 95 1.17 -8.52 -30.18
C GLU A 95 1.11 -7.81 -28.84
N THR A 96 0.30 -8.33 -27.91
CA THR A 96 0.20 -7.85 -26.53
C THR A 96 0.56 -8.96 -25.56
N TYR A 97 1.08 -8.57 -24.40
CA TYR A 97 1.39 -9.49 -23.29
C TYR A 97 0.21 -9.64 -22.34
N THR A 98 0.13 -10.81 -21.72
CA THR A 98 -0.77 -11.05 -20.57
C THR A 98 -0.36 -10.13 -19.42
N TYR A 99 -1.35 -9.48 -18.80
CA TYR A 99 -1.10 -8.64 -17.64
C TYR A 99 -2.18 -8.83 -16.57
N PHE A 100 -1.87 -8.39 -15.36
CA PHE A 100 -2.76 -8.44 -14.20
C PHE A 100 -3.33 -7.06 -13.95
N ASN A 101 -4.65 -7.00 -13.89
CA ASN A 101 -5.42 -5.79 -13.68
C ASN A 101 -6.08 -5.79 -12.29
N VAL A 102 -6.07 -4.64 -11.67
CA VAL A 102 -6.78 -4.27 -10.46
C VAL A 102 -7.08 -2.78 -10.61
N ALA A 103 -7.28 -1.99 -9.59
CA ALA A 103 -7.41 -0.53 -9.76
C ALA A 103 -6.25 0.08 -10.57
N TYR A 104 -5.03 -0.37 -10.28
CA TYR A 104 -3.80 -0.02 -10.99
C TYR A 104 -3.14 -1.29 -11.49
N PRO A 105 -3.01 -1.52 -12.81
CA PRO A 105 -2.36 -2.69 -13.37
C PRO A 105 -0.91 -2.83 -12.86
N PHE A 106 -0.51 -4.02 -12.39
CA PHE A 106 0.70 -4.13 -11.59
C PHE A 106 1.76 -5.10 -12.10
N MET A 107 1.44 -6.02 -13.00
CA MET A 107 2.39 -7.05 -13.45
C MET A 107 2.06 -7.54 -14.86
N ASN A 108 3.07 -7.95 -15.63
CA ASN A 108 2.88 -8.68 -16.88
C ASN A 108 3.68 -10.00 -16.93
N GLU A 109 3.38 -10.85 -17.91
CA GLU A 109 4.05 -12.14 -18.11
C GLU A 109 5.54 -12.03 -18.48
N LYS A 110 6.01 -10.82 -18.85
CA LYS A 110 7.43 -10.54 -19.13
C LYS A 110 8.22 -10.18 -17.88
N GLY A 111 7.56 -10.16 -16.74
CA GLY A 111 8.20 -9.92 -15.46
C GLY A 111 8.39 -8.45 -15.13
N VAL A 112 7.64 -7.55 -15.74
CA VAL A 112 7.59 -6.15 -15.31
C VAL A 112 6.53 -5.99 -14.23
N LEU A 113 6.92 -5.33 -13.13
CA LEU A 113 6.08 -4.96 -11.99
C LEU A 113 5.97 -3.43 -11.91
N ILE A 114 4.83 -2.92 -11.46
CA ILE A 114 4.60 -1.49 -11.23
C ILE A 114 4.00 -1.28 -9.86
N GLY A 115 4.64 -0.44 -9.03
CA GLY A 115 4.08 0.13 -7.82
C GLY A 115 3.74 1.59 -8.06
N GLU A 116 2.63 2.09 -7.54
CA GLU A 116 2.04 3.39 -7.86
C GLU A 116 1.79 4.24 -6.60
N HIS A 117 1.88 5.56 -6.72
CA HIS A 117 1.21 6.49 -5.84
C HIS A 117 0.91 7.85 -6.53
N THR A 118 -0.26 8.39 -6.25
CA THR A 118 -0.68 9.74 -6.67
C THR A 118 0.00 10.81 -5.81
N TRP A 119 0.46 11.93 -6.42
CA TRP A 119 0.98 13.08 -5.69
C TRP A 119 0.34 14.43 -6.09
N THR A 120 -0.63 14.41 -6.97
CA THR A 120 -1.49 15.52 -7.40
C THR A 120 -0.80 16.53 -8.31
N GLY A 121 0.36 17.10 -7.94
CA GLY A 121 1.01 18.18 -8.68
C GLY A 121 0.36 19.55 -8.48
N ILE A 122 0.85 20.56 -9.21
CA ILE A 122 0.27 21.90 -9.22
C ILE A 122 -0.92 21.96 -10.20
N ASP A 123 -1.96 22.74 -9.87
CA ASP A 123 -3.19 22.86 -10.68
C ASP A 123 -2.92 23.34 -12.12
N ASP A 124 -1.86 24.13 -12.33
CA ASP A 124 -1.53 24.72 -13.64
C ASP A 124 -1.14 23.68 -14.71
N VAL A 125 -0.73 22.47 -14.34
CA VAL A 125 -0.37 21.40 -15.27
C VAL A 125 -1.54 20.48 -15.61
N TYR A 126 -2.62 20.50 -14.84
CA TYR A 126 -3.79 19.66 -15.10
C TYR A 126 -4.50 20.05 -16.39
N ASN A 127 -4.85 19.06 -17.24
CA ASN A 127 -5.62 19.28 -18.45
C ASN A 127 -6.64 18.17 -18.71
N PRO A 128 -7.95 18.44 -18.57
CA PRO A 128 -9.00 17.43 -18.74
C PRO A 128 -9.17 16.95 -20.19
N GLU A 129 -8.50 17.56 -21.18
CA GLU A 129 -8.53 17.11 -22.58
C GLU A 129 -7.46 16.05 -22.87
N GLY A 130 -6.52 15.82 -21.95
CA GLY A 130 -5.59 14.69 -22.02
C GLY A 130 -6.34 13.37 -22.06
N MET A 131 -5.91 12.45 -22.94
CA MET A 131 -6.63 11.19 -23.18
C MET A 131 -6.46 10.20 -22.02
N PHE A 132 -5.27 10.15 -21.42
CA PHE A 132 -4.92 9.13 -20.46
C PHE A 132 -5.02 9.59 -19.01
N VAL A 133 -5.51 8.70 -18.16
CA VAL A 133 -5.22 8.64 -16.74
C VAL A 133 -4.12 7.60 -16.50
N ILE A 134 -3.52 7.60 -15.31
CA ILE A 134 -2.34 6.74 -15.07
C ILE A 134 -2.61 5.26 -15.30
N ALA A 135 -3.75 4.73 -14.85
CA ALA A 135 -4.10 3.32 -15.04
C ALA A 135 -4.20 2.90 -16.52
N ASN A 136 -4.51 3.83 -17.45
CA ASN A 136 -4.45 3.54 -18.88
C ASN A 136 -3.01 3.39 -19.38
N LEU A 137 -2.11 4.21 -18.88
CA LEU A 137 -0.69 4.15 -19.25
C LEU A 137 -0.05 2.88 -18.71
N GLU A 138 -0.33 2.50 -17.46
CA GLU A 138 0.12 1.23 -16.88
C GLU A 138 -0.38 0.03 -17.70
N MET A 139 -1.69 0.01 -18.03
CA MET A 139 -2.29 -1.03 -18.86
C MET A 139 -1.56 -1.15 -20.21
N LEU A 140 -1.39 -0.04 -20.92
CA LEU A 140 -0.76 -0.05 -22.24
C LEU A 140 0.74 -0.34 -22.17
N GLY A 141 1.41 0.15 -21.13
CA GLY A 141 2.81 -0.14 -20.86
C GLY A 141 3.05 -1.63 -20.63
N LEU A 142 2.24 -2.25 -19.74
CA LEU A 142 2.34 -3.68 -19.44
C LEU A 142 1.92 -4.58 -20.61
N GLN A 143 0.94 -4.16 -21.42
CA GLN A 143 0.57 -4.89 -22.64
C GLN A 143 1.68 -4.91 -23.70
N ARG A 144 2.58 -3.92 -23.73
CA ARG A 144 3.45 -3.64 -24.87
C ARG A 144 4.94 -3.71 -24.57
N GLY A 145 5.35 -3.49 -23.32
CA GLY A 145 6.74 -3.48 -22.90
C GLY A 145 7.16 -4.78 -22.22
N SER A 146 8.39 -5.21 -22.49
CA SER A 146 9.00 -6.43 -21.94
C SER A 146 10.09 -6.15 -20.92
N THR A 147 10.47 -4.89 -20.72
CA THR A 147 11.43 -4.43 -19.71
C THR A 147 10.92 -3.17 -19.04
N ALA A 148 11.44 -2.86 -17.85
CA ALA A 148 11.06 -1.65 -17.12
C ALA A 148 11.29 -0.38 -17.95
N ARG A 149 12.45 -0.27 -18.61
CA ARG A 149 12.80 0.86 -19.47
C ARG A 149 11.87 1.00 -20.69
N GLU A 150 11.52 -0.12 -21.34
CA GLU A 150 10.55 -0.10 -22.46
C GLU A 150 9.17 0.36 -22.00
N VAL A 151 8.69 -0.12 -20.85
CA VAL A 151 7.40 0.29 -20.29
C VAL A 151 7.38 1.79 -20.00
N VAL A 152 8.43 2.33 -19.35
CA VAL A 152 8.57 3.78 -19.11
C VAL A 152 8.52 4.57 -20.41
N GLN A 153 9.27 4.16 -21.43
CA GLN A 153 9.29 4.85 -22.73
C GLN A 153 7.93 4.80 -23.42
N ILE A 154 7.27 3.62 -23.43
CA ILE A 154 5.94 3.46 -24.05
C ILE A 154 4.91 4.35 -23.37
N MET A 155 4.90 4.41 -22.04
CA MET A 155 3.98 5.28 -21.29
C MET A 155 4.24 6.76 -21.59
N GLY A 156 5.51 7.17 -21.59
CA GLY A 156 5.91 8.52 -21.92
C GLY A 156 5.51 8.93 -23.34
N ASP A 157 5.85 8.13 -24.36
CA ASP A 157 5.52 8.39 -25.76
C ASP A 157 4.00 8.50 -25.99
N LEU A 158 3.22 7.62 -25.35
CA LEU A 158 1.77 7.66 -25.44
C LEU A 158 1.19 8.92 -24.79
N ALA A 159 1.69 9.29 -23.61
CA ALA A 159 1.24 10.49 -22.92
C ALA A 159 1.60 11.76 -23.70
N GLU A 160 2.80 11.85 -24.29
CA GLU A 160 3.19 12.97 -25.16
C GLU A 160 2.29 13.06 -26.39
N GLN A 161 1.98 11.92 -27.00
CA GLN A 161 1.20 11.89 -28.25
C GLN A 161 -0.28 12.21 -28.04
N TYR A 162 -0.91 11.70 -26.98
CA TYR A 162 -2.38 11.75 -26.83
C TYR A 162 -2.85 12.59 -25.65
N GLY A 163 -1.93 13.04 -24.82
CA GLY A 163 -2.19 13.87 -23.64
C GLY A 163 -2.47 13.09 -22.37
N TYR A 164 -2.00 13.64 -21.25
CA TYR A 164 -2.23 13.16 -19.91
C TYR A 164 -3.20 14.07 -19.18
N GLY A 165 -4.29 13.52 -18.65
CA GLY A 165 -5.43 14.27 -18.09
C GLY A 165 -5.74 13.91 -16.63
N ASP A 166 -4.74 13.44 -15.89
CA ASP A 166 -4.84 13.11 -14.47
C ASP A 166 -4.01 14.05 -13.60
N GLY A 167 -4.01 13.84 -12.28
CA GLY A 167 -3.08 14.47 -11.35
C GLY A 167 -1.64 14.01 -11.55
N GLY A 168 -0.72 14.54 -10.74
CA GLY A 168 0.66 14.05 -10.73
C GLY A 168 0.71 12.62 -10.17
N GLU A 169 1.44 11.74 -10.87
CA GLU A 169 1.57 10.32 -10.51
C GLU A 169 3.02 9.87 -10.51
N MET A 170 3.32 8.90 -9.65
CA MET A 170 4.62 8.23 -9.59
C MET A 170 4.45 6.73 -9.75
N LEU A 171 5.24 6.15 -10.63
CA LEU A 171 5.32 4.70 -10.83
C LEU A 171 6.75 4.21 -10.57
N ALA A 172 6.89 3.17 -9.76
CA ALA A 172 8.13 2.40 -9.65
C ALA A 172 8.04 1.21 -10.60
N VAL A 173 8.58 1.37 -11.81
CA VAL A 173 8.55 0.36 -12.87
C VAL A 173 9.79 -0.52 -12.74
N THR A 174 9.58 -1.83 -12.54
CA THR A 174 10.61 -2.76 -12.09
C THR A 174 10.65 -3.98 -12.99
N ASP A 175 11.83 -4.40 -13.40
CA ASP A 175 12.08 -5.74 -13.93
C ASP A 175 13.27 -6.39 -13.15
N ALA A 176 13.68 -7.59 -13.52
CA ALA A 176 14.74 -8.32 -12.84
C ALA A 176 16.14 -7.64 -12.92
N ASN A 177 16.30 -6.60 -13.72
CA ASN A 177 17.58 -5.95 -13.96
C ASN A 177 17.67 -4.55 -13.36
N GLU A 178 16.59 -3.77 -13.46
CA GLU A 178 16.57 -2.36 -13.09
C GLU A 178 15.20 -1.90 -12.59
N ILE A 179 15.20 -0.78 -11.88
CA ILE A 179 14.02 -0.11 -11.36
C ILE A 179 14.06 1.34 -11.83
N TRP A 180 12.96 1.81 -12.39
CA TRP A 180 12.77 3.18 -12.81
C TRP A 180 11.66 3.85 -12.01
N ILE A 181 11.96 4.98 -11.41
CA ILE A 181 10.97 5.85 -10.78
C ILE A 181 10.53 6.86 -11.84
N PHE A 182 9.33 6.68 -12.34
CA PHE A 182 8.70 7.50 -13.37
C PHE A 182 7.70 8.44 -12.73
N GLU A 183 7.75 9.72 -13.05
CA GLU A 183 6.78 10.70 -12.62
C GLU A 183 6.23 11.49 -13.80
N ILE A 184 4.94 11.79 -13.76
CA ILE A 184 4.21 12.43 -14.85
C ILE A 184 3.22 13.47 -14.35
N VAL A 185 3.06 14.53 -15.12
CA VAL A 185 2.00 15.55 -14.98
C VAL A 185 1.44 15.93 -16.34
N GLY A 186 0.29 16.58 -16.36
CA GLY A 186 -0.34 17.06 -17.57
C GLY A 186 0.43 18.19 -18.27
N PRO A 187 0.03 18.53 -19.51
CA PRO A 187 0.74 19.47 -20.38
C PRO A 187 0.42 20.96 -20.10
N GLY A 188 -0.39 21.24 -19.10
CA GLY A 188 -0.89 22.60 -18.82
C GLY A 188 -2.25 22.90 -19.47
N MET A 189 -2.97 23.84 -18.87
CA MET A 189 -4.37 24.17 -19.21
C MET A 189 -4.59 24.64 -20.65
N LEU A 190 -3.55 25.16 -21.31
CA LEU A 190 -3.67 25.72 -22.68
C LEU A 190 -3.39 24.69 -23.77
N TRP A 191 -2.88 23.52 -23.41
CA TRP A 191 -2.62 22.45 -24.37
C TRP A 191 -3.92 21.94 -25.01
N LYS A 192 -3.83 21.56 -26.28
CA LYS A 192 -4.90 20.95 -27.05
C LYS A 192 -4.36 19.78 -27.86
N PRO A 193 -5.14 18.72 -28.09
CA PRO A 193 -4.69 17.59 -28.90
C PRO A 193 -4.18 17.97 -30.30
N GLU A 194 -4.69 19.08 -30.87
CA GLU A 194 -4.30 19.54 -32.21
C GLU A 194 -3.09 20.51 -32.19
N SER A 195 -2.54 20.83 -31.04
CA SER A 195 -1.44 21.82 -30.91
C SER A 195 -0.15 21.38 -31.60
N GLY A 196 0.10 20.07 -31.61
CA GLY A 196 1.37 19.48 -32.05
C GLY A 196 2.46 19.58 -30.98
N GLU A 197 2.13 20.09 -29.79
CA GLU A 197 3.03 20.14 -28.62
C GLU A 197 2.86 18.85 -27.79
N PRO A 198 3.89 18.43 -27.03
CA PRO A 198 3.80 17.26 -26.15
C PRO A 198 2.62 17.34 -25.18
N GLY A 199 1.89 16.24 -25.03
CA GLY A 199 0.67 16.16 -24.21
C GLY A 199 0.92 15.82 -22.75
N ALA A 200 2.16 15.80 -22.29
CA ALA A 200 2.55 15.53 -20.91
C ALA A 200 3.97 16.05 -20.62
N HIS A 201 4.25 16.28 -19.34
CA HIS A 201 5.61 16.44 -18.82
C HIS A 201 5.92 15.26 -17.91
N TRP A 202 6.91 14.48 -18.28
CA TRP A 202 7.34 13.33 -17.49
C TRP A 202 8.86 13.24 -17.41
N ALA A 203 9.33 12.65 -16.33
CA ALA A 203 10.72 12.22 -16.21
C ALA A 203 10.78 10.89 -15.46
N ALA A 204 11.89 10.17 -15.65
CA ALA A 204 12.18 8.97 -14.91
C ALA A 204 13.64 8.94 -14.46
N ARG A 205 13.87 8.41 -13.26
CA ARG A 205 15.20 8.23 -12.70
C ARG A 205 15.39 6.77 -12.31
N ARG A 206 16.52 6.18 -12.74
CA ARG A 206 16.89 4.82 -12.38
C ARG A 206 17.33 4.77 -10.92
N LEU A 207 16.82 3.80 -10.18
CA LEU A 207 17.29 3.49 -8.83
C LEU A 207 18.65 2.78 -8.92
N ALA A 208 19.61 3.18 -8.08
CA ALA A 208 20.88 2.48 -7.98
C ALA A 208 20.68 1.06 -7.44
N ASP A 209 21.46 0.11 -7.97
CA ASP A 209 21.28 -1.32 -7.66
C ASP A 209 21.47 -1.64 -6.17
N ASP A 210 22.27 -0.84 -5.42
CA ASP A 210 22.58 -1.02 -4.00
C ASP A 210 21.79 -0.12 -3.04
N GLU A 211 20.68 0.49 -3.53
CA GLU A 211 19.87 1.44 -2.78
C GLU A 211 18.41 1.01 -2.70
N VAL A 212 17.69 1.65 -1.78
CA VAL A 212 16.24 1.55 -1.59
C VAL A 212 15.59 2.91 -1.79
N PHE A 213 14.41 2.91 -2.40
CA PHE A 213 13.56 4.08 -2.63
C PHE A 213 12.28 3.94 -1.83
N VAL A 214 11.75 5.06 -1.34
CA VAL A 214 10.42 5.14 -0.73
C VAL A 214 9.66 6.32 -1.30
N GLY A 215 8.46 6.07 -1.79
CA GLY A 215 7.54 7.08 -2.28
C GLY A 215 6.20 7.01 -1.56
N ALA A 216 5.64 8.18 -1.20
CA ALA A 216 4.41 8.27 -0.43
C ALA A 216 3.66 9.58 -0.73
N ASN A 217 3.00 9.64 -1.89
CA ASN A 217 2.14 10.75 -2.33
C ASN A 217 2.80 12.14 -2.36
N ARG A 218 4.01 12.19 -2.87
CA ARG A 218 4.68 13.42 -3.29
C ARG A 218 5.76 13.11 -4.31
N SER A 219 6.08 14.06 -5.17
CA SER A 219 7.15 13.92 -6.15
C SER A 219 8.51 13.71 -5.46
N ARG A 220 9.32 12.80 -5.99
CA ARG A 220 10.59 12.36 -5.41
C ARG A 220 11.80 12.49 -6.34
N LEU A 221 11.61 12.74 -7.65
CA LEU A 221 12.70 12.71 -8.63
C LEU A 221 13.84 13.69 -8.33
N GLY A 222 13.51 14.90 -7.85
CA GLY A 222 14.51 15.95 -7.62
C GLY A 222 15.13 16.48 -8.91
N VAL A 223 16.44 16.74 -8.89
CA VAL A 223 17.17 17.32 -10.02
C VAL A 223 17.40 16.29 -11.12
N ILE A 224 17.04 16.65 -12.36
CA ILE A 224 17.26 15.83 -13.56
C ILE A 224 18.61 16.23 -14.20
N ASP A 225 19.50 15.27 -14.39
CA ASP A 225 20.73 15.45 -15.14
C ASP A 225 20.52 15.12 -16.63
N PHE A 226 20.28 16.11 -17.44
CA PHE A 226 20.09 15.97 -18.88
C PHE A 226 21.32 15.44 -19.64
N ASN A 227 22.47 15.28 -19.01
CA ASN A 227 23.67 14.69 -19.61
C ASN A 227 23.79 13.19 -19.30
N ASP A 228 23.04 12.67 -18.35
CA ASP A 228 23.07 11.26 -17.93
C ASP A 228 21.84 10.50 -18.47
N THR A 229 21.90 10.13 -19.75
CA THR A 229 20.82 9.35 -20.40
C THR A 229 20.81 7.86 -20.02
N GLU A 230 21.77 7.42 -19.23
CA GLU A 230 21.78 6.06 -18.69
C GLU A 230 20.83 5.94 -17.49
N ASN A 231 20.83 6.97 -16.63
CA ASN A 231 20.07 6.98 -15.39
C ASN A 231 18.86 7.92 -15.39
N PHE A 232 18.66 8.71 -16.45
CA PHE A 232 17.50 9.58 -16.59
C PHE A 232 16.84 9.46 -17.96
N MET A 233 15.52 9.56 -17.97
CA MET A 233 14.68 9.70 -19.17
C MET A 233 13.72 10.86 -18.93
N TRP A 234 13.26 11.53 -20.00
CA TRP A 234 12.35 12.69 -19.87
C TRP A 234 11.60 12.96 -21.18
N SER A 235 10.46 13.67 -21.07
CA SER A 235 9.64 14.08 -22.20
C SER A 235 10.32 15.14 -23.07
N GLU A 236 10.01 15.16 -24.37
CA GLU A 236 10.43 16.23 -25.26
C GLU A 236 9.91 17.58 -24.74
N GLY A 237 10.76 18.61 -24.76
CA GLY A 237 10.37 19.96 -24.31
C GLY A 237 9.98 20.08 -22.83
N ILE A 238 10.45 19.19 -21.96
CA ILE A 238 10.11 19.20 -20.50
C ILE A 238 10.38 20.54 -19.82
N THR A 239 11.30 21.34 -20.36
CA THR A 239 11.68 22.68 -19.84
C THR A 239 10.81 23.81 -20.37
N ASP A 240 10.06 23.62 -21.45
CA ASP A 240 9.39 24.69 -22.20
C ASP A 240 8.27 25.37 -21.38
N LEU A 241 7.36 24.57 -20.80
CA LEU A 241 6.31 25.10 -19.95
C LEU A 241 6.87 25.77 -18.67
N PRO A 242 7.79 25.14 -17.91
CA PRO A 242 8.41 25.79 -16.75
C PRO A 242 9.11 27.11 -17.09
N GLU A 243 9.82 27.22 -18.21
CA GLU A 243 10.44 28.45 -18.65
C GLU A 243 9.39 29.52 -19.01
N GLN A 244 8.38 29.15 -19.79
CA GLN A 244 7.29 30.06 -20.19
C GLN A 244 6.53 30.60 -18.98
N MET A 245 6.31 29.79 -17.96
CA MET A 245 5.61 30.16 -16.74
C MET A 245 6.50 30.87 -15.72
N GLY A 246 7.82 30.90 -15.96
CA GLY A 246 8.80 31.49 -15.06
C GLY A 246 9.03 30.69 -13.76
N TRP A 247 8.77 29.39 -13.81
CA TRP A 247 9.03 28.46 -12.69
C TRP A 247 10.48 27.99 -12.69
N TRP A 248 11.14 28.07 -13.85
CA TRP A 248 12.53 27.67 -14.05
C TRP A 248 13.18 28.60 -15.12
N SER A 249 14.52 28.73 -15.09
CA SER A 249 15.29 29.48 -16.09
C SER A 249 16.51 28.71 -16.53
N GLU A 250 16.90 28.84 -17.81
CA GLU A 250 18.09 28.22 -18.37
C GLU A 250 19.34 28.56 -17.51
N GLY A 251 20.08 27.51 -17.13
CA GLY A 251 21.29 27.60 -16.31
C GLY A 251 21.06 27.34 -14.82
N GLU A 252 19.82 27.15 -14.38
CA GLU A 252 19.47 26.64 -13.06
C GLU A 252 19.33 25.11 -13.12
N ASP A 253 19.50 24.43 -11.96
CA ASP A 253 19.19 23.00 -11.86
C ASP A 253 17.70 22.76 -12.12
N PHE A 254 17.37 21.83 -12.98
CA PHE A 254 15.98 21.45 -13.25
C PHE A 254 15.51 20.44 -12.20
N ASP A 255 14.95 20.95 -11.12
CA ASP A 255 14.40 20.13 -10.04
C ASP A 255 12.91 19.85 -10.30
N PHE A 256 12.61 18.67 -10.87
CA PHE A 256 11.27 18.24 -11.27
C PHE A 256 10.28 18.38 -10.11
N SER A 257 10.66 17.88 -8.95
CA SER A 257 9.82 17.92 -7.76
C SER A 257 9.49 19.34 -7.29
N LYS A 258 10.46 20.27 -7.33
CA LYS A 258 10.21 21.66 -6.94
C LYS A 258 9.34 22.41 -7.96
N ILE A 259 9.48 22.06 -9.23
CA ILE A 259 8.73 22.71 -10.31
C ILE A 259 7.28 22.27 -10.31
N PHE A 260 7.04 20.95 -10.26
CA PHE A 260 5.71 20.40 -10.49
C PHE A 260 4.95 20.00 -9.21
N ASP A 261 5.62 19.94 -8.06
CA ASP A 261 5.04 19.64 -6.73
C ASP A 261 5.44 20.73 -5.73
N SER A 262 5.30 21.99 -6.11
CA SER A 262 5.74 23.12 -5.28
C SER A 262 4.86 23.36 -4.04
N ASP A 263 3.60 22.93 -4.06
CA ASP A 263 2.67 23.05 -2.92
C ASP A 263 2.68 21.79 -2.06
N ARG A 264 3.77 21.59 -1.32
CA ARG A 264 3.96 20.46 -0.39
C ARG A 264 3.48 20.76 1.02
N THR A 265 2.88 21.91 1.25
CA THR A 265 2.34 22.27 2.56
C THR A 265 1.21 21.31 2.93
N GLY A 266 1.34 20.63 4.07
CA GLY A 266 0.34 19.65 4.55
C GLY A 266 0.59 18.21 4.17
N GLN A 267 1.61 17.89 3.37
CA GLN A 267 1.99 16.50 3.03
C GLN A 267 2.79 15.79 4.15
N PHE A 268 2.47 16.14 5.38
CA PHE A 268 3.09 15.61 6.58
C PHE A 268 2.98 14.07 6.68
N GLY A 269 1.82 13.51 6.32
CA GLY A 269 1.64 12.07 6.29
C GLY A 269 2.50 11.35 5.26
N SER A 270 2.91 12.05 4.18
CA SER A 270 3.84 11.53 3.17
C SER A 270 5.25 11.42 3.73
N SER A 271 5.78 12.53 4.27
CA SER A 271 7.13 12.55 4.87
C SER A 271 7.26 11.59 6.05
N ARG A 272 6.18 11.37 6.82
CA ARG A 272 6.17 10.44 7.94
C ARG A 272 6.34 8.99 7.50
N ARG A 273 5.64 8.57 6.44
CA ARG A 273 5.76 7.21 5.89
C ARG A 273 7.13 6.97 5.27
N GLU A 274 7.66 7.93 4.52
CA GLU A 274 9.02 7.86 3.99
C GLU A 274 10.06 7.74 5.11
N TRP A 275 9.98 8.62 6.13
CA TRP A 275 10.85 8.54 7.29
C TRP A 275 10.81 7.16 7.94
N ARG A 276 9.61 6.64 8.19
CA ARG A 276 9.48 5.38 8.91
C ARG A 276 10.03 4.19 8.14
N ALA A 277 9.76 4.13 6.83
CA ALA A 277 10.33 3.07 6.01
C ALA A 277 11.86 3.15 5.95
N PHE A 278 12.43 4.35 5.81
CA PHE A 278 13.88 4.53 5.86
C PHE A 278 14.47 4.23 7.25
N ASP A 279 13.81 4.62 8.33
CA ASP A 279 14.22 4.34 9.71
C ASP A 279 14.26 2.82 10.01
N LEU A 280 13.32 2.07 9.45
CA LEU A 280 13.29 0.61 9.56
C LEU A 280 14.41 -0.08 8.75
N LEU A 281 14.77 0.46 7.58
CA LEU A 281 15.76 -0.14 6.69
C LEU A 281 17.19 0.36 6.92
N ALA A 282 17.35 1.56 7.45
CA ALA A 282 18.66 2.19 7.69
C ALA A 282 18.66 3.03 8.98
N PRO A 283 18.41 2.42 10.15
CA PRO A 283 18.37 3.13 11.44
C PRO A 283 19.68 3.84 11.78
N SER A 284 20.82 3.40 11.24
CA SER A 284 22.12 4.04 11.48
C SER A 284 22.22 5.46 10.90
N LEU A 285 21.35 5.82 9.96
CA LEU A 285 21.30 7.17 9.38
C LEU A 285 20.72 8.21 10.34
N GLU A 286 19.98 7.75 11.39
CA GLU A 286 19.32 8.65 12.37
C GLU A 286 18.59 9.81 11.68
N LEU A 287 17.84 9.51 10.61
CA LEU A 287 17.19 10.52 9.79
C LEU A 287 16.24 11.39 10.64
N PRO A 288 16.32 12.71 10.54
CA PRO A 288 15.41 13.58 11.25
C PRO A 288 13.99 13.45 10.68
N VAL A 289 13.00 13.56 11.53
CA VAL A 289 11.62 13.73 11.07
C VAL A 289 11.47 15.12 10.47
N ILE A 290 11.16 15.18 9.18
CA ILE A 290 11.00 16.43 8.43
C ILE A 290 9.53 16.80 8.25
N ASP A 291 9.28 18.07 7.96
CA ASP A 291 7.97 18.58 7.57
C ASP A 291 7.59 18.14 6.13
N GLY A 292 6.34 18.38 5.74
CA GLY A 292 5.85 18.04 4.40
C GLY A 292 6.51 18.83 3.26
N GLY A 293 7.10 19.99 3.55
CA GLY A 293 7.76 20.84 2.55
C GLY A 293 9.20 20.45 2.24
N SER A 294 9.81 19.61 3.06
CA SER A 294 11.19 19.13 2.90
C SER A 294 11.20 17.72 2.28
N GLN A 295 12.34 17.31 1.73
CA GLN A 295 12.52 15.96 1.16
C GLN A 295 13.71 15.26 1.81
N TYR A 296 13.63 13.94 1.90
CA TYR A 296 14.79 13.06 2.07
C TYR A 296 15.53 12.90 0.73
N ASP A 297 16.73 12.37 0.78
CA ASP A 297 17.44 11.95 -0.42
C ASP A 297 16.52 11.03 -1.27
N PHE A 298 16.71 11.04 -2.59
CA PHE A 298 15.92 10.24 -3.52
C PHE A 298 15.87 8.77 -3.10
N SER A 299 17.01 8.21 -2.75
CA SER A 299 17.20 6.84 -2.29
C SER A 299 18.30 6.79 -1.24
N ILE A 300 18.37 5.70 -0.48
CA ILE A 300 19.38 5.46 0.56
C ILE A 300 19.94 4.04 0.45
N LYS A 301 21.14 3.82 1.02
CA LYS A 301 21.65 2.46 1.22
C LYS A 301 21.10 1.91 2.52
N PRO A 302 20.49 0.71 2.51
CA PRO A 302 20.04 0.07 3.73
C PRO A 302 21.25 -0.38 4.57
N ASP A 303 21.08 -0.50 5.88
CA ASP A 303 22.14 -0.97 6.78
C ASP A 303 22.48 -2.45 6.55
N GLU A 304 21.46 -3.24 6.22
CA GLU A 304 21.57 -4.67 5.90
C GLU A 304 20.85 -4.96 4.58
N LYS A 305 21.10 -6.12 3.99
CA LYS A 305 20.39 -6.57 2.80
C LYS A 305 18.90 -6.76 3.11
N VAL A 306 18.04 -6.14 2.32
CA VAL A 306 16.60 -6.15 2.51
C VAL A 306 16.02 -7.52 2.14
N THR A 307 15.24 -8.09 3.03
CA THR A 307 14.51 -9.34 2.86
C THR A 307 13.03 -9.10 2.58
N MET A 308 12.30 -10.13 2.18
CA MET A 308 10.84 -10.08 2.10
C MET A 308 10.19 -9.80 3.46
N ASP A 309 10.76 -10.32 4.55
CA ASP A 309 10.27 -10.11 5.91
C ASP A 309 10.38 -8.65 6.36
N ASP A 310 11.42 -7.93 5.91
CA ASP A 310 11.55 -6.49 6.16
C ASP A 310 10.43 -5.72 5.47
N LEU A 311 10.07 -6.08 4.25
CA LEU A 311 8.97 -5.46 3.53
C LEU A 311 7.61 -5.77 4.17
N PHE A 312 7.37 -7.02 4.61
CA PHE A 312 6.18 -7.34 5.39
C PHE A 312 6.13 -6.55 6.71
N THR A 313 7.28 -6.35 7.36
CA THR A 313 7.38 -5.54 8.59
C THR A 313 7.00 -4.09 8.34
N ILE A 314 7.49 -3.48 7.26
CA ILE A 314 7.11 -2.11 6.86
C ILE A 314 5.59 -1.99 6.68
N TYR A 315 4.97 -2.96 6.01
CA TYR A 315 3.53 -2.94 5.76
C TYR A 315 2.66 -3.36 6.95
N ASN A 316 3.26 -3.80 8.05
CA ASN A 316 2.58 -4.01 9.33
C ASN A 316 2.73 -2.82 10.30
N ASP A 317 3.56 -1.83 9.96
CA ASP A 317 3.99 -0.78 10.90
C ASP A 317 2.88 0.25 11.20
N HIS A 318 2.68 0.52 12.49
CA HIS A 318 1.79 1.53 13.04
C HIS A 318 2.57 2.62 13.79
N LEU A 319 3.84 2.82 13.44
CA LEU A 319 4.81 3.72 14.08
C LEU A 319 5.22 3.25 15.48
N GLU A 320 5.14 1.95 15.76
CA GLU A 320 5.43 1.36 17.05
C GLU A 320 6.85 1.70 17.52
N GLY A 321 6.99 1.97 18.82
CA GLY A 321 8.25 2.31 19.45
C GLY A 321 8.78 3.71 19.15
N THR A 322 8.05 4.52 18.38
CA THR A 322 8.38 5.91 18.09
C THR A 322 7.54 6.89 18.92
N PRO A 323 7.87 8.19 18.98
CA PRO A 323 7.00 9.20 19.59
C PRO A 323 5.62 9.32 18.93
N TYR A 324 5.41 8.70 17.76
CA TYR A 324 4.20 8.77 16.94
C TYR A 324 3.38 7.49 16.97
N ASP A 325 3.74 6.55 17.82
CA ASP A 325 3.11 5.24 18.00
C ASP A 325 1.58 5.36 18.11
N GLN A 326 0.89 4.71 17.19
CA GLN A 326 -0.57 4.77 17.13
C GLN A 326 -1.26 3.69 17.97
N THR A 327 -0.52 2.73 18.51
CA THR A 327 -1.03 1.67 19.38
C THR A 327 -1.15 2.10 20.84
N VAL A 328 -0.60 3.26 21.20
CA VAL A 328 -0.59 3.80 22.57
C VAL A 328 -1.31 5.14 22.68
N GLY A 329 -1.44 5.64 23.90
CA GLY A 329 -2.11 6.91 24.18
C GLY A 329 -3.64 6.80 24.16
N VAL A 330 -4.33 7.84 24.62
CA VAL A 330 -5.80 7.87 24.74
C VAL A 330 -6.50 7.62 23.39
N ALA A 331 -5.89 8.08 22.31
CA ALA A 331 -6.48 7.96 20.98
C ALA A 331 -6.50 6.54 20.43
N ALA A 332 -5.70 5.62 20.98
CA ALA A 332 -5.75 4.19 20.66
C ALA A 332 -6.93 3.46 21.32
N GLY A 333 -7.78 4.18 22.04
CA GLY A 333 -8.96 3.63 22.68
C GLY A 333 -8.65 2.61 23.78
N PRO A 334 -9.64 1.85 24.24
CA PRO A 334 -9.47 0.95 25.38
C PRO A 334 -8.54 -0.25 25.12
N TYR A 335 -8.24 -0.55 23.87
CA TYR A 335 -7.59 -1.81 23.45
C TYR A 335 -6.37 -1.59 22.54
N GLY A 336 -5.73 -0.41 22.57
CA GLY A 336 -4.54 -0.14 21.77
C GLY A 336 -4.76 -0.21 20.26
N ASN A 337 -5.97 0.10 19.78
CA ASN A 337 -6.30 0.04 18.37
C ASN A 337 -5.62 1.18 17.58
N PRO A 338 -4.72 0.88 16.61
CA PRO A 338 -4.07 1.90 15.81
C PRO A 338 -4.99 2.53 14.76
N ASN A 339 -6.15 1.93 14.48
CA ASN A 339 -7.11 2.39 13.49
C ASN A 339 -8.01 3.47 14.10
N ARG A 340 -7.46 4.69 14.17
CA ARG A 340 -8.13 5.82 14.78
C ARG A 340 -9.21 6.39 13.90
N ASN A 341 -10.34 6.73 14.48
CA ASN A 341 -11.39 7.46 13.78
C ASN A 341 -10.88 8.87 13.37
N SER A 342 -11.25 9.30 12.17
CA SER A 342 -10.97 10.66 11.72
C SER A 342 -11.58 11.68 12.67
N ILE A 343 -10.79 12.65 13.12
CA ILE A 343 -11.27 13.79 13.90
C ILE A 343 -11.81 14.81 12.90
N LYS A 344 -13.04 15.29 13.11
CA LYS A 344 -13.62 16.33 12.25
C LYS A 344 -12.83 17.63 12.40
N SER A 345 -12.75 18.41 11.32
CA SER A 345 -11.98 19.66 11.29
C SER A 345 -12.42 20.67 12.36
N ASP A 346 -13.69 20.70 12.74
CA ASP A 346 -14.24 21.55 13.82
C ASP A 346 -13.87 21.07 15.23
N GLN A 347 -13.32 19.87 15.36
CA GLN A 347 -12.86 19.27 16.63
C GLN A 347 -11.34 19.44 16.83
N ILE A 348 -10.65 19.97 15.83
CA ILE A 348 -9.20 20.19 15.86
C ILE A 348 -8.95 21.66 16.26
N PRO A 349 -7.98 21.96 17.13
CA PRO A 349 -7.56 23.32 17.39
C PRO A 349 -7.27 24.06 16.07
N GLU A 350 -7.73 25.30 15.93
CA GLU A 350 -7.55 26.10 14.71
C GLU A 350 -6.06 26.16 14.27
N SER A 351 -5.15 26.17 15.25
CA SER A 351 -3.70 26.15 15.00
C SER A 351 -3.18 24.84 14.39
N ALA A 352 -3.97 23.75 14.41
CA ALA A 352 -3.62 22.45 13.87
C ALA A 352 -4.45 22.11 12.61
N GLN A 353 -5.43 22.93 12.26
CA GLN A 353 -6.22 22.74 11.05
C GLN A 353 -5.32 22.92 9.81
N GLY A 354 -5.37 21.99 8.87
CA GLY A 354 -4.59 22.00 7.65
C GLY A 354 -3.26 21.24 7.72
N TYR A 355 -2.84 20.77 8.90
CA TYR A 355 -1.59 19.97 9.02
C TYR A 355 -1.77 18.47 8.89
N GLY A 356 -3.00 17.99 8.79
CA GLY A 356 -3.29 16.55 8.74
C GLY A 356 -3.02 15.82 10.05
N PHE A 357 -3.28 14.51 10.05
CA PHE A 357 -2.98 13.63 11.19
C PHE A 357 -1.76 12.78 10.91
N GLU A 358 -1.17 12.21 11.98
CA GLU A 358 -0.19 11.15 11.83
C GLU A 358 -0.73 10.05 10.92
N ARG A 359 0.06 9.70 9.92
CA ARG A 359 -0.28 8.72 8.90
C ARG A 359 0.73 7.58 8.93
N LYS A 360 0.29 6.44 9.43
CA LYS A 360 1.05 5.17 9.42
C LYS A 360 1.05 4.54 8.02
N ILE A 361 1.93 3.57 7.78
CA ILE A 361 1.97 2.81 6.52
C ILE A 361 0.79 1.84 6.48
N ALA A 362 0.65 0.94 7.46
CA ALA A 362 -0.51 0.06 7.56
C ALA A 362 -1.79 0.83 7.87
N ILE A 363 -2.69 0.95 6.91
CA ILE A 363 -3.98 1.65 7.10
C ILE A 363 -5.14 0.72 6.79
N HIS A 364 -6.15 0.77 7.68
CA HIS A 364 -7.36 -0.05 7.60
C HIS A 364 -8.30 0.25 6.42
N THR A 365 -8.05 1.31 5.68
CA THR A 365 -8.82 1.68 4.48
C THR A 365 -8.09 1.31 3.19
N CYS A 366 -7.03 0.53 3.27
CA CYS A 366 -6.35 0.00 2.09
C CYS A 366 -7.29 -0.90 1.27
N SER A 367 -7.24 -0.84 -0.03
CA SER A 367 -8.00 -1.73 -0.92
C SER A 367 -7.31 -3.06 -1.11
N TYR A 368 -6.02 -2.98 -1.36
CA TYR A 368 -5.12 -4.11 -1.51
C TYR A 368 -3.68 -3.66 -1.31
N VAL A 369 -2.82 -4.62 -1.05
CA VAL A 369 -1.39 -4.42 -0.94
C VAL A 369 -0.67 -5.54 -1.70
N PHE A 370 0.47 -5.25 -2.29
CA PHE A 370 1.36 -6.30 -2.76
C PHE A 370 2.83 -6.01 -2.47
N ILE A 371 3.60 -7.09 -2.38
CA ILE A 371 5.05 -7.09 -2.30
C ILE A 371 5.55 -7.95 -3.45
N GLY A 372 6.14 -7.31 -4.47
CA GLY A 372 6.57 -7.95 -5.71
C GLY A 372 8.07 -8.17 -5.76
N GLN A 373 8.49 -9.22 -6.44
CA GLN A 373 9.87 -9.67 -6.59
C GLN A 373 10.12 -10.14 -8.02
N ALA A 374 11.19 -9.63 -8.66
CA ALA A 374 11.62 -10.09 -9.97
C ALA A 374 13.02 -10.71 -9.88
N ARG A 375 13.11 -12.02 -10.09
CA ARG A 375 14.28 -12.88 -9.93
C ARG A 375 14.88 -13.26 -11.28
N GLY A 376 15.97 -12.60 -11.68
CA GLY A 376 16.56 -12.70 -13.02
C GLY A 376 17.23 -14.03 -13.35
N TRP A 377 17.33 -14.97 -12.42
CA TRP A 377 17.92 -16.30 -12.64
C TRP A 377 16.90 -17.39 -13.05
N LEU A 378 15.64 -17.01 -13.19
CA LEU A 378 14.54 -17.85 -13.67
C LEU A 378 13.88 -17.21 -14.89
N PRO A 379 13.15 -17.98 -15.75
CA PRO A 379 12.25 -17.39 -16.73
C PRO A 379 11.29 -16.39 -16.08
N ALA A 380 10.95 -15.32 -16.78
CA ALA A 380 10.17 -14.21 -16.23
C ALA A 380 8.83 -14.67 -15.62
N GLU A 381 8.17 -15.61 -16.27
CA GLU A 381 6.87 -16.18 -15.85
C GLU A 381 6.94 -16.92 -14.49
N ILE A 382 8.14 -17.38 -14.10
CA ILE A 382 8.42 -18.07 -12.84
C ILE A 382 9.17 -17.14 -11.88
N GLY A 383 10.16 -16.42 -12.40
CA GLY A 383 11.03 -15.55 -11.63
C GLY A 383 10.32 -14.35 -11.02
N THR A 384 9.28 -13.88 -11.70
CA THR A 384 8.49 -12.75 -11.21
C THR A 384 7.22 -13.23 -10.53
N LYS A 385 7.04 -12.80 -9.30
CA LYS A 385 5.88 -13.07 -8.47
C LYS A 385 5.59 -11.91 -7.54
N LEU A 386 4.40 -11.87 -7.03
CA LEU A 386 4.04 -10.97 -5.94
C LEU A 386 3.28 -11.72 -4.85
N TRP A 387 3.38 -11.21 -3.65
CA TRP A 387 2.56 -11.56 -2.51
C TRP A 387 1.42 -10.55 -2.46
N TYR A 388 0.21 -10.99 -2.76
CA TYR A 388 -0.98 -10.13 -2.82
C TYR A 388 -1.81 -10.28 -1.55
N GLY A 389 -2.19 -9.16 -0.94
CA GLY A 389 -3.08 -9.09 0.21
C GLY A 389 -4.27 -8.18 -0.08
N ALA A 390 -5.46 -8.62 0.26
CA ALA A 390 -6.67 -7.80 0.20
C ALA A 390 -6.87 -7.04 1.51
N ASP A 391 -7.38 -5.81 1.46
CA ASP A 391 -7.72 -4.96 2.61
C ASP A 391 -6.47 -4.46 3.38
N ASP A 392 -6.56 -4.25 4.68
CA ASP A 392 -5.52 -3.71 5.58
C ASP A 392 -4.23 -4.57 5.56
N PRO A 393 -3.06 -4.00 5.21
CA PRO A 393 -1.80 -4.72 5.14
C PRO A 393 -1.43 -5.46 6.42
N SER A 394 -1.79 -4.90 7.58
CA SER A 394 -1.43 -5.47 8.88
C SER A 394 -2.34 -6.62 9.32
N THR A 395 -3.51 -6.77 8.73
CA THR A 395 -4.48 -7.82 9.06
C THR A 395 -4.78 -8.79 7.92
N THR A 396 -4.18 -8.59 6.75
CA THR A 396 -4.34 -9.49 5.60
C THR A 396 -3.45 -10.73 5.69
N CYS A 397 -3.74 -11.73 4.87
CA CYS A 397 -2.86 -12.85 4.58
C CYS A 397 -2.43 -12.78 3.12
N TYR A 398 -1.14 -12.70 2.88
CA TYR A 398 -0.61 -12.57 1.54
C TYR A 398 -0.59 -13.94 0.82
N VAL A 399 -0.99 -13.94 -0.46
CA VAL A 399 -0.99 -15.12 -1.32
C VAL A 399 -0.02 -14.93 -2.50
N PRO A 400 0.71 -15.98 -2.94
CA PRO A 400 1.65 -15.88 -4.04
C PRO A 400 0.93 -15.88 -5.39
N ILE A 401 1.23 -14.89 -6.25
CA ILE A 401 0.77 -14.81 -7.63
C ILE A 401 1.99 -14.72 -8.54
N TYR A 402 2.21 -15.70 -9.40
CA TYR A 402 3.29 -15.72 -10.38
C TYR A 402 2.90 -15.04 -11.67
N ALA A 403 3.87 -14.44 -12.37
CA ALA A 403 3.64 -13.75 -13.63
C ALA A 403 3.13 -14.68 -14.76
N GLY A 404 3.42 -15.98 -14.68
CA GLY A 404 2.95 -17.00 -15.62
C GLY A 404 1.52 -17.52 -15.37
N VAL A 405 0.81 -17.00 -14.37
CA VAL A 405 -0.57 -17.40 -14.06
C VAL A 405 -1.52 -16.88 -15.13
N THR A 406 -2.47 -17.72 -15.57
CA THR A 406 -3.38 -17.40 -16.67
C THR A 406 -4.81 -17.08 -16.22
N GLU A 407 -5.18 -17.42 -15.00
CA GLU A 407 -6.47 -17.11 -14.37
C GLU A 407 -6.36 -17.12 -12.85
N VAL A 408 -7.26 -16.42 -12.17
CA VAL A 408 -7.41 -16.44 -10.71
C VAL A 408 -8.80 -16.93 -10.32
N PRO A 409 -9.00 -17.43 -9.07
CA PRO A 409 -10.32 -17.87 -8.62
C PRO A 409 -11.34 -16.73 -8.62
N GLU A 410 -12.59 -17.06 -8.97
CA GLU A 410 -13.70 -16.10 -9.05
C GLU A 410 -13.86 -15.25 -7.79
N ALA A 411 -13.67 -15.83 -6.60
CA ALA A 411 -13.79 -15.11 -5.34
C ALA A 411 -12.86 -13.89 -5.23
N TRP A 412 -11.72 -13.89 -5.92
CA TRP A 412 -10.74 -12.79 -5.93
C TRP A 412 -10.97 -11.77 -7.06
N SER A 413 -11.88 -12.08 -7.99
CA SER A 413 -12.21 -11.22 -9.14
C SER A 413 -13.61 -10.63 -9.07
N ILE A 414 -14.34 -10.84 -7.99
CA ILE A 414 -15.69 -10.32 -7.76
C ILE A 414 -15.76 -9.48 -6.49
N GLY A 415 -16.87 -8.82 -6.30
CA GLY A 415 -17.22 -8.05 -5.11
C GLY A 415 -17.46 -6.57 -5.41
N ASP A 416 -18.26 -5.99 -4.54
CA ASP A 416 -18.57 -4.56 -4.52
C ASP A 416 -18.48 -4.07 -3.07
N ARG A 417 -17.67 -3.06 -2.83
CA ARG A 417 -17.45 -2.52 -1.48
C ARG A 417 -18.69 -1.87 -0.85
N ARG A 418 -19.75 -1.63 -1.63
CA ARG A 418 -21.04 -1.11 -1.15
C ARG A 418 -22.00 -2.18 -0.69
N ALA A 419 -21.78 -3.42 -1.08
CA ALA A 419 -22.67 -4.52 -0.77
C ALA A 419 -21.84 -5.70 -0.25
N PHE A 420 -22.10 -6.10 1.00
CA PHE A 420 -21.49 -7.30 1.55
C PHE A 420 -21.80 -8.50 0.65
N ASP A 421 -20.75 -9.19 0.27
CA ASP A 421 -20.79 -10.40 -0.55
C ASP A 421 -19.87 -11.45 0.07
N GLN A 422 -20.46 -12.53 0.58
CA GLN A 422 -19.70 -13.61 1.19
C GLN A 422 -18.86 -14.38 0.19
N ASP A 423 -19.21 -14.35 -1.10
CA ASP A 423 -18.48 -15.05 -2.14
C ASP A 423 -17.22 -14.28 -2.59
N SER A 424 -17.09 -13.01 -2.20
CA SER A 424 -15.90 -12.20 -2.45
C SER A 424 -14.83 -12.40 -1.38
N ALA A 425 -13.61 -12.71 -1.81
CA ALA A 425 -12.46 -12.85 -0.92
C ALA A 425 -12.17 -11.54 -0.15
N TRP A 426 -12.28 -10.40 -0.80
CA TRP A 426 -12.04 -9.10 -0.15
C TRP A 426 -12.90 -8.91 1.11
N TRP A 427 -14.17 -9.34 1.06
CA TRP A 427 -15.06 -9.23 2.21
C TRP A 427 -14.67 -10.15 3.39
N ALA A 428 -13.99 -11.27 3.13
CA ALA A 428 -13.45 -12.10 4.21
C ALA A 428 -12.37 -11.35 5.01
N PHE A 429 -11.45 -10.68 4.31
CA PHE A 429 -10.38 -9.89 4.93
C PHE A 429 -10.92 -8.64 5.62
N ASN A 430 -11.77 -7.87 4.96
CA ASN A 430 -12.39 -6.68 5.54
C ASN A 430 -13.25 -7.01 6.77
N PHE A 431 -13.94 -8.16 6.77
CA PHE A 431 -14.69 -8.61 7.94
C PHE A 431 -13.76 -8.86 9.14
N VAL A 432 -12.66 -9.59 8.95
CA VAL A 432 -11.69 -9.89 10.02
C VAL A 432 -11.07 -8.60 10.56
N ASN A 433 -10.62 -7.71 9.66
CA ASN A 433 -10.08 -6.39 10.04
C ASN A 433 -11.09 -5.60 10.90
N ASN A 434 -12.32 -5.44 10.43
CA ASN A 434 -13.34 -4.67 11.15
C ASN A 434 -13.76 -5.34 12.48
N TRP A 435 -13.82 -6.68 12.53
CA TRP A 435 -14.13 -7.37 13.76
C TRP A 435 -13.01 -7.23 14.81
N ALA A 436 -11.75 -7.30 14.37
CA ALA A 436 -10.59 -7.12 15.23
C ALA A 436 -10.55 -5.75 15.93
N GLN A 437 -11.12 -4.72 15.32
CA GLN A 437 -11.18 -3.38 15.94
C GLN A 437 -11.98 -3.35 17.26
N LEU A 438 -12.83 -4.33 17.50
CA LEU A 438 -13.57 -4.46 18.77
C LEU A 438 -12.66 -4.86 19.94
N ARG A 439 -11.61 -5.61 19.68
CA ARG A 439 -10.65 -6.11 20.65
C ARG A 439 -9.29 -6.31 19.98
N TRP A 440 -8.71 -5.20 19.55
CA TRP A 440 -7.44 -5.19 18.84
C TRP A 440 -6.33 -5.92 19.58
N ASP A 441 -6.20 -5.63 20.88
CA ASP A 441 -5.23 -6.21 21.81
C ASP A 441 -5.20 -7.76 21.83
N ALA A 442 -6.33 -8.39 21.56
CA ALA A 442 -6.44 -9.85 21.58
C ALA A 442 -6.49 -10.46 20.18
N MET A 443 -7.24 -9.84 19.25
CA MET A 443 -7.48 -10.43 17.94
C MET A 443 -6.32 -10.19 16.96
N TYR A 444 -5.53 -9.12 17.13
CA TYR A 444 -4.39 -8.84 16.27
C TYR A 444 -3.33 -9.95 16.31
N GLU A 445 -3.00 -10.42 17.51
CA GLU A 445 -2.10 -11.55 17.70
C GLU A 445 -2.62 -12.84 17.05
N GLU A 446 -3.95 -13.08 17.14
CA GLU A 446 -4.55 -14.26 16.49
C GLU A 446 -4.54 -14.17 14.97
N ILE A 447 -4.73 -12.97 14.40
CA ILE A 447 -4.62 -12.74 12.97
C ILE A 447 -3.21 -13.08 12.49
N HIS A 448 -2.18 -12.61 13.20
CA HIS A 448 -0.79 -12.91 12.88
C HIS A 448 -0.48 -14.40 12.98
N ALA A 449 -0.98 -15.07 14.03
CA ALA A 449 -0.81 -16.51 14.19
C ALA A 449 -1.55 -17.32 13.12
N GLU A 450 -2.73 -16.86 12.67
CA GLU A 450 -3.49 -17.53 11.61
C GLU A 450 -2.80 -17.37 10.25
N ARG A 451 -2.42 -16.15 9.87
CA ARG A 451 -1.75 -15.89 8.59
C ARG A 451 -0.41 -16.59 8.47
N ALA A 452 0.35 -16.69 9.56
CA ALA A 452 1.64 -17.39 9.59
C ALA A 452 1.51 -18.86 9.13
N LYS A 453 0.40 -19.53 9.44
CA LYS A 453 0.19 -20.93 9.00
C LYS A 453 0.22 -21.07 7.48
N TYR A 454 -0.35 -20.10 6.77
CA TYR A 454 -0.37 -20.10 5.30
C TYR A 454 0.92 -19.55 4.72
N MET A 455 1.38 -18.41 5.18
CA MET A 455 2.56 -17.75 4.62
C MET A 455 3.82 -18.55 4.85
N ASP A 456 4.02 -19.13 6.05
CA ASP A 456 5.17 -20.00 6.34
C ASP A 456 5.19 -21.23 5.43
N GLN A 457 4.01 -21.80 5.14
CA GLN A 457 3.90 -22.91 4.21
C GLN A 457 4.30 -22.47 2.79
N PHE A 458 3.71 -21.38 2.27
CA PHE A 458 4.00 -20.91 0.92
C PHE A 458 5.48 -20.54 0.74
N MET A 459 6.10 -19.90 1.74
CA MET A 459 7.52 -19.59 1.73
C MET A 459 8.39 -20.86 1.77
N ALA A 460 8.01 -21.86 2.54
CA ALA A 460 8.73 -23.13 2.61
C ALA A 460 8.65 -23.94 1.31
N GLU A 461 7.55 -23.85 0.59
CA GLU A 461 7.29 -24.57 -0.68
C GLU A 461 7.91 -23.85 -1.89
N GLU A 462 8.24 -22.56 -1.79
CA GLU A 462 8.66 -21.72 -2.91
C GLU A 462 9.74 -22.34 -3.79
N ALA A 463 10.82 -22.81 -3.19
CA ALA A 463 11.95 -23.37 -3.94
C ALA A 463 11.56 -24.65 -4.71
N ASP A 464 10.68 -25.47 -4.17
CA ASP A 464 10.19 -26.69 -4.83
C ASP A 464 9.23 -26.36 -5.97
N ILE A 465 8.36 -25.36 -5.78
CA ILE A 465 7.44 -24.84 -6.82
C ILE A 465 8.24 -24.25 -7.99
N ASP A 466 9.23 -23.40 -7.69
CA ASP A 466 10.09 -22.81 -8.71
C ASP A 466 10.84 -23.88 -9.51
N ALA A 467 11.39 -24.90 -8.85
CA ALA A 467 12.14 -25.97 -9.48
C ALA A 467 11.27 -26.84 -10.39
N GLU A 468 10.04 -27.19 -9.95
CA GLU A 468 9.12 -27.95 -10.79
C GLU A 468 8.57 -27.10 -11.95
N ALA A 469 8.26 -25.80 -11.71
CA ALA A 469 7.85 -24.89 -12.77
C ALA A 469 8.94 -24.71 -13.83
N ALA A 470 10.22 -24.54 -13.41
CA ALA A 470 11.36 -24.41 -14.33
C ALA A 470 11.56 -25.68 -15.17
N LYS A 471 11.42 -26.85 -14.57
CA LYS A 471 11.49 -28.14 -15.28
C LYS A 471 10.35 -28.28 -16.29
N LEU A 472 9.12 -27.90 -15.93
CA LEU A 472 7.98 -27.93 -16.82
C LEU A 472 8.12 -26.91 -17.97
N TYR A 473 8.75 -25.75 -17.69
CA TYR A 473 9.04 -24.72 -18.68
C TYR A 473 9.99 -25.20 -19.78
N GLU A 474 11.01 -25.99 -19.42
CA GLU A 474 11.89 -26.64 -20.39
C GLU A 474 11.14 -27.61 -21.34
N GLU A 475 10.04 -28.21 -20.86
CA GLU A 475 9.19 -29.06 -21.71
C GLU A 475 8.24 -28.21 -22.58
N SER A 476 7.58 -27.23 -21.99
CA SER A 476 6.67 -26.29 -22.63
C SER A 476 6.31 -25.15 -21.63
N PRO A 477 6.42 -23.86 -22.04
CA PRO A 477 5.94 -22.74 -21.20
C PRO A 477 4.48 -22.90 -20.74
N GLU A 478 3.61 -23.48 -21.58
CA GLU A 478 2.20 -23.66 -21.24
C GLU A 478 2.00 -24.66 -20.10
N LYS A 479 2.90 -25.67 -19.97
CA LYS A 479 2.86 -26.61 -18.84
C LYS A 479 3.25 -25.93 -17.53
N ALA A 480 4.27 -25.08 -17.57
CA ALA A 480 4.66 -24.28 -16.42
C ALA A 480 3.54 -23.32 -16.01
N ALA A 481 2.94 -22.62 -16.98
CA ALA A 481 1.81 -21.72 -16.75
C ALA A 481 0.61 -22.45 -16.10
N ALA A 482 0.25 -23.64 -16.61
CA ALA A 482 -0.82 -24.44 -16.04
C ALA A 482 -0.52 -24.88 -14.61
N PHE A 483 0.71 -25.29 -14.33
CA PHE A 483 1.17 -25.68 -12.99
C PHE A 483 1.13 -24.49 -12.01
N LEU A 484 1.68 -23.34 -12.41
CA LEU A 484 1.69 -22.13 -11.58
C LEU A 484 0.27 -21.61 -11.34
N THR A 485 -0.61 -21.71 -12.35
CA THR A 485 -2.02 -21.34 -12.22
C THR A 485 -2.73 -22.24 -11.21
N GLU A 486 -2.52 -23.56 -11.28
CA GLU A 486 -3.09 -24.51 -10.31
C GLU A 486 -2.58 -24.23 -8.88
N TYR A 487 -1.27 -24.02 -8.72
CA TYR A 487 -0.67 -23.72 -7.41
C TYR A 487 -1.22 -22.41 -6.82
N THR A 488 -1.17 -21.31 -7.58
CA THR A 488 -1.69 -20.01 -7.15
C THR A 488 -3.17 -20.08 -6.79
N ASN A 489 -4.00 -20.70 -7.64
CA ASN A 489 -5.44 -20.84 -7.40
C ASN A 489 -5.73 -21.66 -6.13
N ASN A 490 -4.96 -22.71 -5.89
CA ASN A 490 -5.07 -23.51 -4.67
C ASN A 490 -4.69 -22.70 -3.43
N ALA A 491 -3.60 -21.92 -3.48
CA ALA A 491 -3.20 -21.04 -2.40
C ALA A 491 -4.28 -19.97 -2.10
N MET A 492 -4.76 -19.29 -3.14
CA MET A 492 -5.81 -18.26 -3.05
C MET A 492 -7.11 -18.82 -2.45
N ASN A 493 -7.59 -19.98 -2.94
CA ASN A 493 -8.80 -20.61 -2.42
C ASN A 493 -8.63 -21.10 -0.97
N THR A 494 -7.48 -21.72 -0.65
CA THR A 494 -7.19 -22.19 0.71
C THR A 494 -7.21 -21.03 1.73
N VAL A 495 -6.62 -19.89 1.38
CA VAL A 495 -6.63 -18.72 2.25
C VAL A 495 -8.03 -18.11 2.34
N TYR A 496 -8.76 -17.97 1.24
CA TYR A 496 -10.11 -17.43 1.23
C TYR A 496 -11.07 -18.25 2.12
N GLU A 497 -11.11 -19.56 1.94
CA GLU A 497 -11.96 -20.45 2.74
C GLU A 497 -11.53 -20.44 4.21
N GLY A 498 -10.23 -20.56 4.47
CA GLY A 498 -9.67 -20.53 5.82
C GLY A 498 -9.89 -19.20 6.53
N TRP A 499 -9.90 -18.08 5.80
CA TRP A 499 -10.12 -16.75 6.38
C TRP A 499 -11.58 -16.54 6.82
N TRP A 500 -12.56 -17.07 6.09
CA TRP A 500 -13.94 -17.12 6.55
C TRP A 500 -14.11 -18.00 7.77
N ASP A 501 -13.51 -19.19 7.78
CA ASP A 501 -13.54 -20.08 8.95
C ASP A 501 -12.91 -19.41 10.17
N PHE A 502 -11.82 -18.67 9.97
CA PHE A 502 -11.18 -17.87 11.03
C PHE A 502 -12.08 -16.72 11.49
N ALA A 503 -12.74 -16.01 10.60
CA ALA A 503 -13.69 -14.95 10.94
C ALA A 503 -14.78 -15.47 11.89
N TRP A 504 -15.36 -16.62 11.59
CA TRP A 504 -16.40 -17.22 12.44
C TRP A 504 -15.85 -17.72 13.78
N ARG A 505 -14.62 -18.19 13.82
CA ARG A 505 -13.95 -18.53 15.09
C ARG A 505 -13.75 -17.28 15.95
N LEU A 506 -13.32 -16.15 15.39
CA LEU A 506 -13.19 -14.88 16.12
C LEU A 506 -14.55 -14.40 16.66
N VAL A 507 -15.61 -14.46 15.86
CA VAL A 507 -16.97 -14.12 16.31
C VAL A 507 -17.41 -15.00 17.47
N GLY A 508 -17.16 -16.31 17.39
CA GLY A 508 -17.53 -17.26 18.46
C GLY A 508 -16.68 -17.14 19.71
N LYS A 509 -15.41 -16.72 19.58
CA LYS A 509 -14.47 -16.60 20.68
C LYS A 509 -14.62 -15.27 21.44
N TYR A 510 -14.82 -14.17 20.70
CA TYR A 510 -14.87 -12.81 21.24
C TYR A 510 -16.25 -12.18 21.03
N TYR A 511 -17.09 -12.22 22.06
CA TYR A 511 -18.42 -11.59 22.03
C TYR A 511 -18.79 -11.02 23.39
N ASP A 512 -19.55 -9.95 23.42
CA ASP A 512 -20.08 -9.29 24.64
C ASP A 512 -18.99 -8.91 25.67
N GLY A 513 -17.74 -8.63 25.20
CA GLY A 513 -16.60 -8.33 26.09
C GLY A 513 -16.00 -9.55 26.78
N LEU A 514 -16.36 -10.75 26.35
CA LEU A 514 -15.85 -12.03 26.84
C LEU A 514 -14.89 -12.67 25.86
N CYS A 515 -14.00 -13.52 26.38
CA CYS A 515 -13.25 -14.52 25.62
C CYS A 515 -13.73 -15.90 26.00
N LEU A 516 -14.09 -16.73 25.02
CA LEU A 516 -14.39 -18.14 25.23
C LEU A 516 -13.07 -18.93 25.17
N GLU A 517 -12.71 -19.57 26.28
CA GLU A 517 -11.52 -20.39 26.41
C GLU A 517 -11.75 -21.80 25.82
N GLU A 518 -10.66 -22.52 25.52
CA GLU A 518 -10.72 -23.87 24.94
C GLU A 518 -11.45 -24.89 25.84
N ASP A 519 -11.39 -24.71 27.15
CA ASP A 519 -12.09 -25.57 28.12
C ASP A 519 -13.58 -25.24 28.27
N GLY A 520 -14.08 -24.26 27.49
CA GLY A 520 -15.46 -23.79 27.54
C GLY A 520 -15.76 -22.78 28.64
N SER A 521 -14.77 -22.38 29.43
CA SER A 521 -14.90 -21.27 30.38
C SER A 521 -14.92 -19.93 29.64
N ARG A 522 -15.30 -18.86 30.34
CA ARG A 522 -15.38 -17.50 29.78
C ARG A 522 -14.61 -16.55 30.67
N THR A 523 -13.69 -15.81 30.05
CA THR A 523 -12.90 -14.77 30.72
C THR A 523 -13.45 -13.41 30.33
N THR A 524 -13.73 -12.55 31.32
CA THR A 524 -14.05 -11.14 31.04
C THR A 524 -12.78 -10.40 30.69
N LEU A 525 -12.77 -9.81 29.51
CA LEU A 525 -11.62 -9.04 29.04
C LEU A 525 -11.75 -7.58 29.48
N GLY A 526 -10.80 -7.11 30.29
CA GLY A 526 -10.70 -5.71 30.71
C GLY A 526 -10.17 -4.81 29.61
N MET A 527 -10.10 -3.51 29.90
CA MET A 527 -9.36 -2.54 29.07
C MET A 527 -7.87 -2.74 29.30
N THR A 528 -7.09 -2.79 28.24
CA THR A 528 -5.64 -3.07 28.29
C THR A 528 -4.78 -1.81 28.10
N ASN A 529 -5.35 -0.72 27.54
CA ASN A 529 -4.64 0.54 27.34
C ASN A 529 -4.66 1.39 28.64
N PRO A 530 -3.53 1.53 29.36
CA PRO A 530 -3.48 2.23 30.63
C PRO A 530 -3.76 3.74 30.50
N ASP A 531 -3.38 4.37 29.38
CA ASP A 531 -3.61 5.79 29.15
C ASP A 531 -5.10 6.09 28.99
N PHE A 532 -5.81 5.20 28.28
CA PHE A 532 -7.25 5.30 28.11
C PHE A 532 -7.97 5.10 29.45
N VAL A 533 -7.58 4.09 30.23
CA VAL A 533 -8.13 3.83 31.57
C VAL A 533 -7.94 5.05 32.48
N ALA A 534 -6.73 5.62 32.50
CA ALA A 534 -6.44 6.82 33.32
C ALA A 534 -7.26 8.04 32.90
N ALA A 535 -7.52 8.21 31.58
CA ALA A 535 -8.27 9.35 31.05
C ALA A 535 -9.79 9.19 31.11
N SER A 536 -10.30 7.96 31.29
CA SER A 536 -11.73 7.67 31.17
C SER A 536 -12.58 8.26 32.34
N GLY A 537 -11.94 8.57 33.48
CA GLY A 537 -12.63 9.14 34.66
C GLY A 537 -13.73 8.26 35.25
N ILE A 538 -13.92 7.04 34.70
CA ILE A 538 -14.98 6.10 35.17
C ILE A 538 -14.78 5.70 36.63
N GLY A 539 -13.51 5.76 37.09
CA GLY A 539 -13.18 5.32 38.44
C GLY A 539 -13.71 6.23 39.57
N GLU A 540 -13.52 7.55 39.43
CA GLU A 540 -13.72 8.45 40.57
C GLU A 540 -15.18 8.51 41.05
N THR A 541 -16.16 8.69 40.16
CA THR A 541 -17.56 8.74 40.53
C THR A 541 -18.08 7.38 41.03
N MET A 542 -17.71 6.29 40.33
CA MET A 542 -18.09 4.95 40.70
C MET A 542 -17.45 4.52 42.01
N ILE A 543 -16.20 4.83 42.26
CA ILE A 543 -15.50 4.55 43.51
C ILE A 543 -16.21 5.31 44.64
N ALA A 544 -16.49 6.60 44.48
CA ALA A 544 -17.20 7.40 45.47
C ALA A 544 -18.61 6.84 45.79
N ASP A 545 -19.35 6.39 44.76
CA ASP A 545 -20.65 5.78 44.93
C ASP A 545 -20.55 4.41 45.63
N MET A 546 -19.57 3.60 45.31
CA MET A 546 -19.32 2.31 45.94
C MET A 546 -18.86 2.47 47.41
N GLU A 547 -17.99 3.44 47.68
CA GLU A 547 -17.58 3.80 49.04
C GLU A 547 -18.77 4.29 49.86
N ALA A 548 -19.66 5.07 49.27
CA ALA A 548 -20.88 5.54 49.93
C ALA A 548 -21.89 4.42 50.22
N ILE A 549 -21.97 3.40 49.37
CA ILE A 549 -22.94 2.29 49.48
C ILE A 549 -22.40 1.15 50.33
N TYR A 550 -21.15 0.78 50.16
CA TYR A 550 -20.56 -0.43 50.72
C TYR A 550 -19.50 -0.17 51.81
N GLY A 551 -19.13 1.10 52.03
CA GLY A 551 -18.05 1.49 52.93
C GLY A 551 -16.66 1.28 52.32
N THR A 552 -15.66 1.97 52.84
CA THR A 552 -14.27 1.82 52.39
C THR A 552 -13.77 0.43 52.78
N THR A 553 -13.52 -0.43 51.81
CA THR A 553 -12.83 -1.72 51.99
C THR A 553 -11.31 -1.53 52.07
N THR A 554 -10.84 -0.63 52.89
CA THR A 554 -9.43 -0.54 53.26
C THR A 554 -9.25 -0.89 54.71
N GLU A 555 -9.46 -2.17 55.07
CA GLU A 555 -8.57 -2.76 56.03
C GLU A 555 -7.31 -3.14 55.29
N GLU A 556 -6.25 -2.34 55.43
CA GLU A 556 -4.89 -2.81 55.23
C GLU A 556 -4.77 -4.06 56.13
N GLU A 557 -4.76 -5.25 55.53
CA GLU A 557 -4.19 -6.42 56.19
C GLU A 557 -2.74 -6.07 56.46
N ALA A 558 -2.43 -5.71 57.69
CA ALA A 558 -1.08 -5.60 58.18
C ALA A 558 -0.36 -6.92 57.85
N PRO A 559 0.88 -6.85 57.31
CA PRO A 559 1.62 -8.07 57.01
C PRO A 559 1.63 -8.95 58.27
N ALA A 560 1.16 -10.19 58.14
CA ALA A 560 1.19 -11.18 59.19
C ALA A 560 2.63 -11.28 59.71
N GLU A 561 2.83 -11.01 61.01
CA GLU A 561 4.07 -11.20 61.71
C GLU A 561 4.50 -12.66 61.48
N GLU A 562 5.62 -12.88 60.80
CA GLU A 562 6.22 -14.21 60.62
C GLU A 562 6.46 -14.82 62.01
N ALA A 563 5.71 -15.88 62.33
CA ALA A 563 5.97 -16.69 63.47
C ALA A 563 7.39 -17.29 63.35
N PRO A 564 8.20 -17.31 64.44
CA PRO A 564 9.56 -17.81 64.37
C PRO A 564 9.56 -19.29 63.99
N ALA A 565 10.40 -19.62 62.99
CA ALA A 565 10.58 -20.96 62.49
C ALA A 565 11.01 -21.91 63.62
N GLU A 566 10.18 -22.92 63.91
CA GLU A 566 10.51 -24.04 64.80
C GLU A 566 11.60 -24.87 64.10
N GLU A 567 12.78 -25.00 64.79
CA GLU A 567 13.90 -25.83 64.31
C GLU A 567 13.46 -27.30 64.21
N ALA A 568 13.49 -27.84 63.01
CA ALA A 568 13.29 -29.25 62.74
C ALA A 568 14.50 -30.07 63.27
N PRO A 569 14.27 -31.20 63.98
CA PRO A 569 15.36 -32.00 64.50
C PRO A 569 16.14 -32.72 63.37
N ALA A 570 17.46 -32.79 63.56
CA ALA A 570 18.41 -33.40 62.66
C ALA A 570 18.06 -34.85 62.28
N ALA A 571 18.03 -35.14 61.01
CA ALA A 571 17.90 -36.51 60.51
C ALA A 571 19.21 -37.28 60.74
N THR A 572 19.08 -38.40 61.47
CA THR A 572 20.12 -39.41 61.62
C THR A 572 20.36 -40.17 60.31
N GLU A 573 21.63 -40.27 59.95
CA GLU A 573 22.12 -41.14 58.87
C GLU A 573 21.72 -42.61 59.14
N ALA A 574 21.25 -43.31 58.10
CA ALA A 574 21.16 -44.76 58.05
C ALA A 574 22.17 -45.31 57.00
N PRO A 575 22.80 -46.43 57.28
CA PRO A 575 23.97 -46.87 56.52
C PRO A 575 23.64 -47.57 55.20
N ALA A 576 24.63 -47.52 54.27
CA ALA A 576 24.64 -48.24 53.04
C ALA A 576 24.70 -49.75 53.26
N GLU A 577 23.94 -50.53 52.50
CA GLU A 577 24.27 -51.91 52.12
C GLU A 577 23.65 -52.24 50.74
N GLU A 578 24.59 -52.67 49.89
CA GLU A 578 24.68 -53.53 48.71
C GLU A 578 23.92 -53.20 47.44
#